data_2de935df01de81e24429a46b7090e77a
#
_entry.id   2de935df01de81e24429a46b7090e77a
#
_cell.length_a   1.000
_cell.length_b   1.000
_cell.length_c   1.000
_cell.angle_alpha   90.00
_cell.angle_beta   90.00
_cell.angle_gamma   90.00
#
_symmetry.space_group_name_H-M   'P 1'
#
loop_
_entity.id
_entity.type
_entity.pdbx_description
1 polymer ?
#
loop_
_entity_poly.entity_id
_entity_poly.type
_entity_poly.pdbx_seq_one_letter_code
_entity_poly.pdbx_strand_id
1 'polypeptide(L)'
;MAELKSLAKDTAIYGASSIIGKFLNYFLVPIYTFSLPAASGGYGVITKMYAIVALLLVVLTFGMETGFFRFANKGDDDPKKVYSVSLLMVGGVSLIFLLLCLVFLNPIAGLMGYGEHPWYLGMMLIVLAMDAIQAIPFAYLRYKKRPIKFAGLKLLFIFVSILLNILYFVVMKGDDVGVAFLINLICSFVVMLGLIPEFREFRYCPDRLLMKRMLYYSFPILILGVAGIVNQVG
;
A
#
# COMPACT_ATOMS: atom_id res chain seq x y z
N MET A 1 2.23 35.44 1.04
CA MET A 1 1.62 35.10 -0.26
C MET A 1 2.39 34.02 -1.03
N ALA A 2 3.73 34.06 -1.12
CA ALA A 2 4.53 33.02 -1.81
C ALA A 2 4.42 31.62 -1.15
N GLU A 3 4.41 31.59 0.17
CA GLU A 3 4.32 30.33 0.95
C GLU A 3 2.93 29.66 0.80
N LEU A 4 1.87 30.44 0.75
CA LEU A 4 0.50 29.96 0.52
C LEU A 4 0.35 29.37 -0.91
N LYS A 5 0.95 30.02 -1.91
CA LYS A 5 0.98 29.50 -3.29
C LYS A 5 1.76 28.20 -3.41
N SER A 6 2.89 28.07 -2.71
CA SER A 6 3.67 26.82 -2.68
C SER A 6 2.88 25.71 -2.02
N LEU A 7 2.25 25.97 -0.87
CA LEU A 7 1.43 24.98 -0.16
C LEU A 7 0.23 24.53 -1.00
N ALA A 8 -0.46 25.46 -1.66
CA ALA A 8 -1.58 25.14 -2.55
C ALA A 8 -1.13 24.28 -3.74
N LYS A 9 0.04 24.59 -4.35
CA LYS A 9 0.62 23.81 -5.44
C LYS A 9 0.97 22.38 -4.98
N ASP A 10 1.63 22.23 -3.85
CA ASP A 10 2.00 20.92 -3.31
C ASP A 10 0.77 20.07 -3.00
N THR A 11 -0.24 20.69 -2.35
CA THR A 11 -1.52 20.02 -2.05
C THR A 11 -2.25 19.61 -3.32
N ALA A 12 -2.24 20.46 -4.36
CA ALA A 12 -2.84 20.12 -5.65
C ALA A 12 -2.14 18.94 -6.32
N ILE A 13 -0.79 18.86 -6.27
CA ILE A 13 -0.04 17.75 -6.85
C ILE A 13 -0.35 16.44 -6.09
N TYR A 14 -0.36 16.45 -4.75
CA TYR A 14 -0.71 15.28 -3.95
C TYR A 14 -2.15 14.82 -4.19
N GLY A 15 -3.10 15.76 -4.20
CA GLY A 15 -4.51 15.46 -4.45
C GLY A 15 -4.76 14.97 -5.87
N ALA A 16 -4.24 15.67 -6.88
CA ALA A 16 -4.38 15.29 -8.27
C ALA A 16 -3.79 13.90 -8.57
N SER A 17 -2.58 13.60 -8.08
CA SER A 17 -1.96 12.28 -8.28
C SER A 17 -2.79 11.15 -7.65
N SER A 18 -3.41 11.38 -6.51
CA SER A 18 -4.27 10.40 -5.83
C SER A 18 -5.61 10.20 -6.56
N ILE A 19 -6.21 11.28 -7.06
CA ILE A 19 -7.48 11.24 -7.82
C ILE A 19 -7.25 10.58 -9.18
N ILE A 20 -6.22 11.00 -9.91
CA ILE A 20 -5.83 10.39 -11.19
C ILE A 20 -5.56 8.91 -10.99
N GLY A 21 -4.88 8.53 -9.90
CA GLY A 21 -4.63 7.14 -9.56
C GLY A 21 -5.90 6.31 -9.44
N LYS A 22 -6.87 6.79 -8.66
CA LYS A 22 -8.15 6.11 -8.52
C LYS A 22 -8.89 6.00 -9.86
N PHE A 23 -8.92 7.10 -10.63
CA PHE A 23 -9.62 7.13 -11.91
C PHE A 23 -9.00 6.15 -12.92
N LEU A 24 -7.67 6.10 -13.00
CA LEU A 24 -6.98 5.19 -13.91
C LEU A 24 -7.18 3.71 -13.54
N ASN A 25 -7.30 3.38 -12.25
CA ASN A 25 -7.61 2.02 -11.83
C ASN A 25 -9.00 1.55 -12.31
N TYR A 26 -9.97 2.45 -12.51
CA TYR A 26 -11.26 2.09 -13.09
C TYR A 26 -11.13 1.58 -14.54
N PHE A 27 -10.08 1.95 -15.29
CA PHE A 27 -9.84 1.40 -16.63
C PHE A 27 -9.46 -0.08 -16.63
N LEU A 28 -8.99 -0.62 -15.50
CA LEU A 28 -8.70 -2.04 -15.38
C LEU A 28 -9.97 -2.89 -15.23
N VAL A 29 -11.06 -2.31 -14.73
CA VAL A 29 -12.32 -3.04 -14.51
C VAL A 29 -12.88 -3.62 -15.81
N PRO A 30 -13.07 -2.87 -16.91
CA PRO A 30 -13.49 -3.43 -18.19
C PRO A 30 -12.54 -4.50 -18.70
N ILE A 31 -11.21 -4.28 -18.59
CA ILE A 31 -10.20 -5.24 -19.06
C ILE A 31 -10.41 -6.59 -18.38
N TYR A 32 -10.50 -6.61 -17.04
CA TYR A 32 -10.71 -7.85 -16.27
C TYR A 32 -12.08 -8.48 -16.56
N THR A 33 -13.13 -7.67 -16.67
CA THR A 33 -14.50 -8.17 -16.90
C THR A 33 -14.66 -8.81 -18.27
N PHE A 34 -13.98 -8.30 -19.30
CA PHE A 34 -14.06 -8.85 -20.65
C PHE A 34 -13.07 -9.98 -20.91
N SER A 35 -11.92 -9.99 -20.22
CA SER A 35 -10.84 -10.95 -20.49
C SER A 35 -10.91 -12.18 -19.60
N LEU A 36 -11.47 -12.09 -18.38
CA LEU A 36 -11.50 -13.19 -17.44
C LEU A 36 -12.80 -13.97 -17.56
N PRO A 37 -12.73 -15.32 -17.72
CA PRO A 37 -13.91 -16.16 -17.80
C PRO A 37 -14.74 -16.12 -16.49
N ALA A 38 -16.05 -16.03 -16.61
CA ALA A 38 -16.96 -16.08 -15.45
C ALA A 38 -16.85 -17.41 -14.70
N ALA A 39 -16.55 -18.50 -15.41
CA ALA A 39 -16.40 -19.85 -14.84
C ALA A 39 -15.21 -19.99 -13.85
N SER A 40 -14.15 -19.19 -14.00
CA SER A 40 -13.00 -19.16 -13.08
C SER A 40 -13.20 -18.22 -11.87
N GLY A 41 -14.44 -17.70 -11.66
CA GLY A 41 -14.69 -16.63 -10.71
C GLY A 41 -14.24 -15.25 -11.19
N GLY A 42 -13.46 -15.20 -12.26
CA GLY A 42 -13.09 -14.01 -13.02
C GLY A 42 -12.71 -12.80 -12.17
N TYR A 43 -13.30 -11.67 -12.47
CA TYR A 43 -13.10 -10.41 -11.76
C TYR A 43 -13.50 -10.45 -10.27
N GLY A 44 -14.42 -11.34 -9.87
CA GLY A 44 -14.84 -11.50 -8.47
C GLY A 44 -13.70 -11.94 -7.53
N VAL A 45 -12.80 -12.81 -8.01
CA VAL A 45 -11.60 -13.24 -7.26
C VAL A 45 -10.69 -12.04 -6.99
N ILE A 46 -10.44 -11.22 -8.03
CA ILE A 46 -9.61 -10.01 -7.93
C ILE A 46 -10.22 -9.06 -6.90
N THR A 47 -11.52 -8.75 -7.02
CA THR A 47 -12.21 -7.80 -6.13
C THR A 47 -12.18 -8.26 -4.67
N LYS A 48 -12.46 -9.56 -4.42
CA LYS A 48 -12.42 -10.14 -3.06
C LYS A 48 -11.01 -10.03 -2.45
N MET A 49 -9.98 -10.37 -3.22
CA MET A 49 -8.58 -10.27 -2.74
C MET A 49 -8.19 -8.83 -2.42
N TYR A 50 -8.49 -7.88 -3.29
CA TYR A 50 -8.19 -6.47 -3.03
C TYR A 50 -8.95 -5.90 -1.85
N ALA A 51 -10.21 -6.31 -1.62
CA ALA A 51 -10.98 -5.88 -0.45
C ALA A 51 -10.32 -6.35 0.86
N ILE A 52 -9.87 -7.61 0.90
CA ILE A 52 -9.15 -8.17 2.06
C ILE A 52 -7.82 -7.44 2.28
N VAL A 53 -7.05 -7.23 1.21
CA VAL A 53 -5.78 -6.51 1.28
C VAL A 53 -5.98 -5.08 1.77
N ALA A 54 -7.01 -4.38 1.32
CA ALA A 54 -7.32 -3.01 1.77
C ALA A 54 -7.60 -2.96 3.28
N LEU A 55 -8.37 -3.92 3.80
CA LEU A 55 -8.65 -4.02 5.23
C LEU A 55 -7.36 -4.31 6.03
N LEU A 56 -6.60 -5.31 5.60
CA LEU A 56 -5.36 -5.70 6.26
C LEU A 56 -4.29 -4.61 6.19
N LEU A 57 -4.23 -3.82 5.11
CA LEU A 57 -3.32 -2.68 4.98
C LEU A 57 -3.55 -1.63 6.07
N VAL A 58 -4.82 -1.32 6.36
CA VAL A 58 -5.17 -0.40 7.46
C VAL A 58 -4.74 -0.98 8.81
N VAL A 59 -4.91 -2.29 9.01
CA VAL A 59 -4.48 -2.97 10.24
C VAL A 59 -2.95 -2.95 10.37
N LEU A 60 -2.20 -3.25 9.30
CA LEU A 60 -0.73 -3.31 9.34
C LEU A 60 -0.07 -1.93 9.45
N THR A 61 -0.69 -0.89 8.90
CA THR A 61 -0.20 0.49 9.05
C THR A 61 -0.65 1.15 10.35
N PHE A 62 -1.68 0.62 11.01
CA PHE A 62 -2.28 1.03 12.30
C PHE A 62 -2.24 2.53 12.57
N GLY A 63 -2.58 3.36 11.55
CA GLY A 63 -2.62 4.81 11.66
C GLY A 63 -1.25 5.48 11.84
N MET A 64 -0.15 4.75 11.65
CA MET A 64 1.21 5.23 11.91
C MET A 64 1.63 6.37 10.99
N GLU A 65 1.07 6.47 9.77
CA GLU A 65 1.31 7.63 8.90
C GLU A 65 0.90 8.94 9.59
N THR A 66 -0.29 8.96 10.19
CA THR A 66 -0.80 10.14 10.91
C THR A 66 0.00 10.38 12.19
N GLY A 67 0.36 9.29 12.90
CA GLY A 67 1.26 9.33 14.04
C GLY A 67 2.60 9.98 13.67
N PHE A 68 3.22 9.52 12.59
CA PHE A 68 4.47 10.09 12.10
C PHE A 68 4.35 11.61 11.87
N PHE A 69 3.32 12.08 11.15
CA PHE A 69 3.13 13.51 10.90
C PHE A 69 2.98 14.31 12.17
N ARG A 70 2.19 13.81 13.13
CA ARG A 70 2.00 14.50 14.40
C ARG A 70 3.31 14.67 15.17
N PHE A 71 4.04 13.57 15.38
CA PHE A 71 5.24 13.58 16.20
C PHE A 71 6.43 14.28 15.50
N ALA A 72 6.53 14.16 14.16
CA ALA A 72 7.57 14.84 13.38
C ALA A 72 7.38 16.37 13.34
N ASN A 73 6.13 16.88 13.45
CA ASN A 73 5.85 18.33 13.42
C ASN A 73 5.72 18.96 14.81
N LYS A 74 5.60 18.16 15.89
CA LYS A 74 5.41 18.69 17.25
C LYS A 74 6.67 19.36 17.82
N GLY A 75 7.85 18.98 17.32
CA GLY A 75 9.13 19.58 17.73
C GLY A 75 9.78 18.98 18.98
N ASP A 76 9.13 18.02 19.65
CA ASP A 76 9.65 17.39 20.87
C ASP A 76 10.70 16.30 20.54
N ASP A 77 10.61 15.67 19.38
CA ASP A 77 11.47 14.56 18.94
C ASP A 77 12.10 14.87 17.58
N ASP A 78 13.34 14.37 17.32
CA ASP A 78 13.98 14.49 16.00
C ASP A 78 13.13 13.80 14.93
N PRO A 79 12.72 14.51 13.86
CA PRO A 79 11.89 13.95 12.78
C PRO A 79 12.50 12.71 12.11
N LYS A 80 13.81 12.60 12.02
CA LYS A 80 14.49 11.40 11.48
C LYS A 80 14.35 10.21 12.42
N LYS A 81 14.40 10.47 13.73
CA LYS A 81 14.15 9.44 14.75
C LYS A 81 12.70 8.97 14.69
N VAL A 82 11.74 9.90 14.61
CA VAL A 82 10.30 9.58 14.46
C VAL A 82 10.06 8.75 13.21
N TYR A 83 10.69 9.11 12.07
CA TYR A 83 10.63 8.35 10.82
C TYR A 83 11.15 6.92 11.01
N SER A 84 12.34 6.78 11.62
CA SER A 84 12.99 5.49 11.82
C SER A 84 12.18 4.57 12.75
N VAL A 85 11.62 5.14 13.83
CA VAL A 85 10.74 4.40 14.76
C VAL A 85 9.46 3.97 14.05
N SER A 86 8.82 4.85 13.27
CA SER A 86 7.61 4.52 12.51
C SER A 86 7.86 3.38 11.52
N LEU A 87 8.97 3.46 10.77
CA LEU A 87 9.35 2.44 9.80
C LEU A 87 9.68 1.10 10.47
N LEU A 88 10.37 1.13 11.61
CA LEU A 88 10.67 -0.07 12.38
C LEU A 88 9.41 -0.76 12.88
N MET A 89 8.43 0.01 13.36
CA MET A 89 7.17 -0.53 13.88
C MET A 89 6.32 -1.13 12.77
N VAL A 90 6.03 -0.38 11.70
CA VAL A 90 5.22 -0.86 10.59
C VAL A 90 5.94 -1.98 9.85
N GLY A 91 7.23 -1.84 9.56
CA GLY A 91 8.03 -2.85 8.90
C GLY A 91 8.14 -4.14 9.72
N GLY A 92 8.38 -4.03 11.02
CA GLY A 92 8.45 -5.19 11.92
C GLY A 92 7.14 -5.96 11.99
N VAL A 93 6.01 -5.26 12.21
CA VAL A 93 4.68 -5.89 12.23
C VAL A 93 4.34 -6.53 10.89
N SER A 94 4.60 -5.83 9.79
CA SER A 94 4.30 -6.34 8.43
C SER A 94 5.14 -7.57 8.08
N LEU A 95 6.42 -7.60 8.45
CA LEU A 95 7.29 -8.75 8.20
C LEU A 95 6.88 -9.96 9.07
N ILE A 96 6.59 -9.76 10.35
CA ILE A 96 6.12 -10.83 11.24
C ILE A 96 4.79 -11.39 10.71
N PHE A 97 3.85 -10.52 10.35
CA PHE A 97 2.57 -10.92 9.76
C PHE A 97 2.77 -11.74 8.48
N LEU A 98 3.62 -11.26 7.55
CA LEU A 98 3.93 -11.96 6.30
C LEU A 98 4.50 -13.34 6.56
N LEU A 99 5.50 -13.45 7.44
CA LEU A 99 6.12 -14.74 7.77
C LEU A 99 5.11 -15.73 8.37
N LEU A 100 4.27 -15.26 9.31
CA LEU A 100 3.23 -16.10 9.88
C LEU A 100 2.23 -16.57 8.81
N CYS A 101 1.76 -15.67 7.96
CA CYS A 101 0.82 -16.02 6.89
C CYS A 101 1.44 -16.95 5.85
N LEU A 102 2.74 -16.84 5.54
CA LEU A 102 3.42 -17.75 4.61
C LEU A 102 3.60 -19.15 5.20
N VAL A 103 3.87 -19.28 6.51
CA VAL A 103 3.93 -20.58 7.20
C VAL A 103 2.58 -21.29 7.15
N PHE A 104 1.48 -20.55 7.28
CA PHE A 104 0.12 -21.07 7.24
C PHE A 104 -0.59 -20.84 5.91
N LEU A 105 0.16 -20.66 4.80
CA LEU A 105 -0.40 -20.28 3.51
C LEU A 105 -1.46 -21.26 3.00
N ASN A 106 -1.16 -22.57 3.00
CA ASN A 106 -2.07 -23.59 2.48
C ASN A 106 -3.36 -23.71 3.31
N PRO A 107 -3.33 -23.78 4.66
CA PRO A 107 -4.54 -23.74 5.47
C PRO A 107 -5.39 -22.51 5.24
N ILE A 108 -4.76 -21.31 5.19
CA ILE A 108 -5.48 -20.05 4.98
C ILE A 108 -6.11 -20.01 3.58
N ALA A 109 -5.37 -20.40 2.54
CA ALA A 109 -5.88 -20.47 1.17
C ALA A 109 -7.06 -21.44 1.05
N GLY A 110 -6.99 -22.61 1.71
CA GLY A 110 -8.10 -23.57 1.77
C GLY A 110 -9.36 -22.99 2.42
N LEU A 111 -9.22 -22.32 3.56
CA LEU A 111 -10.35 -21.66 4.25
C LEU A 111 -10.99 -20.52 3.42
N MET A 112 -10.19 -19.83 2.60
CA MET A 112 -10.66 -18.76 1.72
C MET A 112 -11.27 -19.27 0.41
N GLY A 113 -11.21 -20.59 0.12
CA GLY A 113 -11.65 -21.20 -1.13
C GLY A 113 -10.63 -21.12 -2.27
N TYR A 114 -9.36 -20.88 -1.97
CA TYR A 114 -8.24 -20.82 -2.94
C TYR A 114 -7.22 -21.96 -2.76
N GLY A 115 -7.66 -23.11 -2.24
CA GLY A 115 -6.79 -24.25 -1.97
C GLY A 115 -6.08 -24.81 -3.20
N GLU A 116 -6.68 -24.69 -4.40
CA GLU A 116 -6.06 -25.08 -5.67
C GLU A 116 -5.01 -24.08 -6.17
N HIS A 117 -5.11 -22.81 -5.74
CA HIS A 117 -4.22 -21.71 -6.15
C HIS A 117 -3.69 -20.90 -4.96
N PRO A 118 -2.98 -21.53 -3.98
CA PRO A 118 -2.49 -20.84 -2.78
C PRO A 118 -1.51 -19.70 -3.11
N TRP A 119 -0.84 -19.78 -4.25
CA TRP A 119 0.09 -18.75 -4.72
C TRP A 119 -0.56 -17.40 -5.03
N TYR A 120 -1.89 -17.33 -5.34
CA TYR A 120 -2.61 -16.08 -5.45
C TYR A 120 -2.56 -15.31 -4.13
N LEU A 121 -2.88 -16.00 -3.03
CA LEU A 121 -2.81 -15.42 -1.70
C LEU A 121 -1.37 -15.06 -1.33
N GLY A 122 -0.40 -15.93 -1.63
CA GLY A 122 1.01 -15.67 -1.33
C GLY A 122 1.53 -14.38 -1.97
N MET A 123 1.26 -14.17 -3.27
CA MET A 123 1.63 -12.92 -3.96
C MET A 123 0.97 -11.69 -3.31
N MET A 124 -0.33 -11.78 -3.00
CA MET A 124 -1.06 -10.65 -2.41
C MET A 124 -0.59 -10.34 -0.98
N LEU A 125 -0.17 -11.34 -0.20
CA LEU A 125 0.44 -11.10 1.12
C LEU A 125 1.79 -10.39 1.02
N ILE A 126 2.60 -10.72 0.01
CA ILE A 126 3.88 -10.03 -0.25
C ILE A 126 3.61 -8.57 -0.67
N VAL A 127 2.66 -8.35 -1.60
CA VAL A 127 2.24 -7.00 -2.00
C VAL A 127 1.77 -6.21 -0.78
N LEU A 128 0.90 -6.78 0.05
CA LEU A 128 0.39 -6.15 1.26
C LEU A 128 1.52 -5.71 2.21
N ALA A 129 2.48 -6.59 2.47
CA ALA A 129 3.61 -6.26 3.33
C ALA A 129 4.48 -5.15 2.73
N MET A 130 4.74 -5.20 1.41
CA MET A 130 5.49 -4.15 0.71
C MET A 130 4.75 -2.80 0.77
N ASP A 131 3.45 -2.78 0.51
CA ASP A 131 2.64 -1.56 0.52
C ASP A 131 2.55 -0.95 1.92
N ALA A 132 2.41 -1.79 2.96
CA ALA A 132 2.44 -1.34 4.34
C ALA A 132 3.78 -0.70 4.71
N ILE A 133 4.90 -1.34 4.34
CA ILE A 133 6.25 -0.80 4.58
C ILE A 133 6.47 0.52 3.81
N GLN A 134 6.00 0.61 2.56
CA GLN A 134 6.12 1.80 1.72
C GLN A 134 5.31 3.00 2.24
N ALA A 135 4.26 2.78 3.03
CA ALA A 135 3.41 3.83 3.56
C ALA A 135 4.21 4.90 4.33
N ILE A 136 5.21 4.49 5.12
CA ILE A 136 6.04 5.41 5.93
C ILE A 136 7.01 6.23 5.06
N PRO A 137 7.79 5.67 4.11
CA PRO A 137 8.55 6.43 3.12
C PRO A 137 7.69 7.42 2.31
N PHE A 138 6.48 7.04 1.91
CA PHE A 138 5.57 7.97 1.24
C PHE A 138 5.12 9.12 2.17
N ALA A 139 4.84 8.83 3.44
CA ALA A 139 4.56 9.87 4.44
C ALA A 139 5.76 10.80 4.62
N TYR A 140 6.97 10.26 4.63
CA TYR A 140 8.20 11.03 4.74
C TYR A 140 8.47 11.93 3.53
N LEU A 141 8.16 11.47 2.30
CA LEU A 141 8.20 12.32 1.09
C LEU A 141 7.26 13.53 1.21
N ARG A 142 6.05 13.32 1.75
CA ARG A 142 5.10 14.40 2.02
C ARG A 142 5.62 15.36 3.08
N TYR A 143 6.17 14.84 4.17
CA TYR A 143 6.79 15.63 5.23
C TYR A 143 7.93 16.51 4.69
N LYS A 144 8.80 15.94 3.84
CA LYS A 144 9.91 16.66 3.18
C LYS A 144 9.49 17.58 2.05
N LYS A 145 8.19 17.76 1.81
CA LYS A 145 7.62 18.59 0.71
C LYS A 145 8.23 18.22 -0.65
N ARG A 146 8.28 16.91 -0.97
CA ARG A 146 8.74 16.38 -2.26
C ARG A 146 7.57 15.84 -3.11
N PRO A 147 6.60 16.72 -3.53
CA PRO A 147 5.39 16.28 -4.19
C PRO A 147 5.62 15.63 -5.55
N ILE A 148 6.62 16.09 -6.30
CA ILE A 148 6.93 15.55 -7.65
C ILE A 148 7.37 14.08 -7.54
N LYS A 149 8.26 13.76 -6.58
CA LYS A 149 8.70 12.37 -6.39
C LYS A 149 7.55 11.48 -5.91
N PHE A 150 6.75 11.96 -4.97
CA PHE A 150 5.56 11.26 -4.50
C PHE A 150 4.60 10.95 -5.65
N ALA A 151 4.19 11.98 -6.41
CA ALA A 151 3.29 11.84 -7.54
C ALA A 151 3.88 10.96 -8.64
N GLY A 152 5.16 11.15 -8.96
CA GLY A 152 5.87 10.35 -9.97
C GLY A 152 5.86 8.86 -9.65
N LEU A 153 6.15 8.46 -8.41
CA LEU A 153 6.12 7.05 -8.01
C LEU A 153 4.70 6.47 -8.02
N LYS A 154 3.69 7.23 -7.58
CA LYS A 154 2.28 6.80 -7.64
C LYS A 154 1.80 6.65 -9.09
N LEU A 155 2.11 7.59 -9.95
CA LEU A 155 1.75 7.53 -11.37
C LEU A 155 2.53 6.43 -12.11
N LEU A 156 3.80 6.21 -11.77
CA LEU A 156 4.60 5.11 -12.31
C LEU A 156 3.96 3.75 -12.01
N PHE A 157 3.54 3.52 -10.76
CA PHE A 157 2.82 2.30 -10.37
C PHE A 157 1.63 2.06 -11.30
N ILE A 158 0.78 3.08 -11.46
CA ILE A 158 -0.45 2.98 -12.23
C ILE A 158 -0.18 2.79 -13.71
N PHE A 159 0.76 3.56 -14.28
CA PHE A 159 1.13 3.46 -15.69
C PHE A 159 1.68 2.08 -16.02
N VAL A 160 2.61 1.56 -15.23
CA VAL A 160 3.18 0.22 -15.41
C VAL A 160 2.10 -0.85 -15.24
N SER A 161 1.22 -0.71 -14.24
CA SER A 161 0.11 -1.63 -14.01
C SER A 161 -0.83 -1.69 -15.22
N ILE A 162 -1.28 -0.55 -15.72
CA ILE A 162 -2.16 -0.49 -16.89
C ILE A 162 -1.48 -1.08 -18.12
N LEU A 163 -0.23 -0.69 -18.39
CA LEU A 163 0.53 -1.18 -19.53
C LEU A 163 0.67 -2.70 -19.53
N LEU A 164 1.07 -3.28 -18.41
CA LEU A 164 1.25 -4.74 -18.28
C LEU A 164 -0.09 -5.48 -18.34
N ASN A 165 -1.16 -4.93 -17.77
CA ASN A 165 -2.49 -5.53 -17.86
C ASN A 165 -3.01 -5.49 -19.33
N ILE A 166 -2.87 -4.38 -20.04
CA ILE A 166 -3.25 -4.31 -21.45
C ILE A 166 -2.43 -5.32 -22.26
N LEU A 167 -1.12 -5.38 -22.04
CA LEU A 167 -0.25 -6.31 -22.75
C LEU A 167 -0.70 -7.75 -22.56
N TYR A 168 -0.95 -8.18 -21.33
CA TYR A 168 -1.30 -9.57 -21.05
C TYR A 168 -2.76 -9.90 -21.43
N PHE A 169 -3.73 -9.13 -20.95
CA PHE A 169 -5.15 -9.47 -21.11
C PHE A 169 -5.71 -9.11 -22.48
N VAL A 170 -5.24 -8.01 -23.11
CA VAL A 170 -5.78 -7.53 -24.38
C VAL A 170 -4.95 -8.02 -25.57
N VAL A 171 -3.62 -7.84 -25.53
CA VAL A 171 -2.73 -8.18 -26.65
C VAL A 171 -2.45 -9.68 -26.70
N MET A 172 -2.02 -10.27 -25.57
CA MET A 172 -1.71 -11.70 -25.48
C MET A 172 -2.97 -12.58 -25.28
N LYS A 173 -4.14 -11.95 -24.98
CA LYS A 173 -5.40 -12.64 -24.71
C LYS A 173 -5.29 -13.67 -23.59
N GLY A 174 -4.50 -13.37 -22.55
CA GLY A 174 -4.38 -14.21 -21.37
C GLY A 174 -5.65 -14.16 -20.51
N ASP A 175 -5.95 -15.25 -19.81
CA ASP A 175 -7.14 -15.44 -18.99
C ASP A 175 -6.81 -15.88 -17.54
N ASP A 176 -5.53 -15.93 -17.16
CA ASP A 176 -5.11 -16.30 -15.80
C ASP A 176 -5.21 -15.11 -14.84
N VAL A 177 -6.11 -15.25 -13.85
CA VAL A 177 -6.30 -14.28 -12.75
C VAL A 177 -5.00 -14.03 -11.97
N GLY A 178 -4.17 -15.05 -11.82
CA GLY A 178 -2.91 -14.94 -11.06
C GLY A 178 -1.94 -13.94 -11.66
N VAL A 179 -1.98 -13.72 -12.96
CA VAL A 179 -1.13 -12.74 -13.63
C VAL A 179 -1.49 -11.30 -13.21
N ALA A 180 -2.75 -11.01 -12.90
CA ALA A 180 -3.13 -9.71 -12.33
C ALA A 180 -2.42 -9.46 -10.99
N PHE A 181 -2.32 -10.48 -10.13
CA PHE A 181 -1.60 -10.38 -8.86
C PHE A 181 -0.10 -10.28 -9.04
N LEU A 182 0.46 -11.01 -10.01
CA LEU A 182 1.87 -10.90 -10.38
C LEU A 182 2.23 -9.51 -10.90
N ILE A 183 1.40 -8.93 -11.75
CA ILE A 183 1.58 -7.55 -12.24
C ILE A 183 1.59 -6.56 -11.07
N ASN A 184 0.66 -6.70 -10.11
CA ASN A 184 0.62 -5.86 -8.93
C ASN A 184 1.90 -6.00 -8.09
N LEU A 185 2.39 -7.23 -7.91
CA LEU A 185 3.65 -7.51 -7.21
C LEU A 185 4.84 -6.82 -7.89
N ILE A 186 4.95 -6.92 -9.22
CA ILE A 186 6.00 -6.26 -10.00
C ILE A 186 5.91 -4.73 -9.81
N CYS A 187 4.70 -4.16 -9.92
CA CYS A 187 4.50 -2.72 -9.76
C CYS A 187 4.89 -2.23 -8.36
N SER A 188 4.47 -2.95 -7.30
CA SER A 188 4.83 -2.61 -5.92
C SER A 188 6.33 -2.71 -5.68
N PHE A 189 7.00 -3.70 -6.28
CA PHE A 189 8.45 -3.85 -6.23
C PHE A 189 9.18 -2.70 -6.95
N VAL A 190 8.73 -2.28 -8.12
CA VAL A 190 9.30 -1.14 -8.86
C VAL A 190 9.21 0.15 -8.04
N VAL A 191 8.06 0.38 -7.40
CA VAL A 191 7.91 1.55 -6.50
C VAL A 191 8.83 1.45 -5.28
N MET A 192 8.98 0.27 -4.70
CA MET A 192 9.90 0.04 -3.58
C MET A 192 11.34 0.38 -3.95
N LEU A 193 11.79 0.03 -5.17
CA LEU A 193 13.10 0.43 -5.69
C LEU A 193 13.23 1.96 -5.80
N GLY A 194 12.16 2.65 -6.24
CA GLY A 194 12.12 4.12 -6.31
C GLY A 194 12.20 4.81 -4.93
N LEU A 195 11.84 4.10 -3.85
CA LEU A 195 11.89 4.59 -2.47
C LEU A 195 13.22 4.25 -1.76
N ILE A 196 14.18 3.58 -2.41
CA ILE A 196 15.49 3.24 -1.81
C ILE A 196 16.17 4.46 -1.14
N PRO A 197 16.18 5.68 -1.73
CA PRO A 197 16.80 6.84 -1.09
C PRO A 197 16.15 7.19 0.26
N GLU A 198 14.84 7.01 0.40
CA GLU A 198 14.11 7.23 1.65
C GLU A 198 14.42 6.14 2.67
N PHE A 199 14.54 4.87 2.24
CA PHE A 199 14.97 3.77 3.12
C PHE A 199 16.40 3.96 3.65
N ARG A 200 17.31 4.59 2.90
CA ARG A 200 18.65 4.89 3.36
C ARG A 200 18.73 5.95 4.47
N GLU A 201 17.66 6.72 4.66
CA GLU A 201 17.54 7.68 5.78
C GLU A 201 17.18 6.98 7.10
N PHE A 202 16.80 5.71 7.06
CA PHE A 202 16.51 4.91 8.25
C PHE A 202 17.75 4.74 9.11
N ARG A 203 17.58 4.95 10.42
CA ARG A 203 18.60 4.68 11.44
C ARG A 203 17.99 3.78 12.50
N TYR A 204 18.61 2.64 12.73
CA TYR A 204 18.15 1.76 13.80
C TYR A 204 18.27 2.45 15.16
N CYS A 205 17.17 2.90 15.69
CA CYS A 205 17.09 3.62 16.97
C CYS A 205 15.77 3.21 17.69
N PRO A 206 15.73 2.04 18.34
CA PRO A 206 14.54 1.60 19.05
C PRO A 206 14.36 2.43 20.33
N ASP A 207 13.40 3.36 20.30
CA ASP A 207 13.00 4.15 21.45
C ASP A 207 11.63 3.66 21.96
N ARG A 208 11.65 2.87 23.02
CA ARG A 208 10.42 2.28 23.59
C ARG A 208 9.42 3.33 24.07
N LEU A 209 9.89 4.47 24.59
CA LEU A 209 9.01 5.54 25.06
C LEU A 209 8.30 6.22 23.89
N LEU A 210 9.05 6.55 22.84
CA LEU A 210 8.49 7.13 21.61
C LEU A 210 7.52 6.14 20.93
N MET A 211 7.92 4.86 20.80
CA MET A 211 7.04 3.81 20.26
C MET A 211 5.70 3.74 21.01
N LYS A 212 5.74 3.72 22.35
CA LYS A 212 4.53 3.67 23.18
C LYS A 212 3.64 4.90 22.99
N ARG A 213 4.23 6.11 22.96
CA ARG A 213 3.49 7.37 22.72
C ARG A 213 2.82 7.37 21.33
N MET A 214 3.55 6.92 20.31
CA MET A 214 3.04 6.83 18.95
C MET A 214 1.92 5.80 18.82
N LEU A 215 2.08 4.60 19.41
CA LEU A 215 1.04 3.57 19.44
C LEU A 215 -0.24 4.05 20.11
N TYR A 216 -0.13 4.66 21.29
CA TYR A 216 -1.29 5.17 22.02
C TYR A 216 -2.08 6.20 21.19
N TYR A 217 -1.37 7.05 20.47
CA TYR A 217 -2.00 8.02 19.58
C TYR A 217 -2.60 7.39 18.31
N SER A 218 -1.94 6.39 17.73
CA SER A 218 -2.35 5.78 16.47
C SER A 218 -3.49 4.77 16.64
N PHE A 219 -3.67 4.19 17.82
CA PHE A 219 -4.70 3.17 18.06
C PHE A 219 -6.15 3.64 17.78
N PRO A 220 -6.60 4.82 18.25
CA PRO A 220 -7.92 5.36 17.85
C PRO A 220 -8.06 5.57 16.35
N ILE A 221 -6.96 5.95 15.67
CA ILE A 221 -6.95 6.17 14.22
C ILE A 221 -7.11 4.84 13.46
N LEU A 222 -6.51 3.76 13.97
CA LEU A 222 -6.73 2.42 13.44
C LEU A 222 -8.21 2.04 13.48
N ILE A 223 -8.90 2.25 14.61
CA ILE A 223 -10.34 1.94 14.75
C ILE A 223 -11.16 2.70 13.71
N LEU A 224 -10.89 4.00 13.54
CA LEU A 224 -11.56 4.83 12.53
C LEU A 224 -11.26 4.36 11.12
N GLY A 225 -10.03 3.96 10.83
CA GLY A 225 -9.63 3.44 9.53
C GLY A 225 -10.34 2.12 9.18
N VAL A 226 -10.40 1.19 10.12
CA VAL A 226 -11.13 -0.08 9.94
C VAL A 226 -12.62 0.16 9.72
N ALA A 227 -13.25 1.03 10.55
CA ALA A 227 -14.66 1.39 10.39
C ALA A 227 -14.93 2.03 9.01
N GLY A 228 -14.00 2.87 8.51
CA GLY A 228 -14.09 3.48 7.19
C GLY A 228 -14.07 2.45 6.05
N ILE A 229 -13.18 1.44 6.11
CA ILE A 229 -13.12 0.38 5.10
C ILE A 229 -14.36 -0.50 5.15
N VAL A 230 -14.82 -0.91 6.34
CA VAL A 230 -16.03 -1.73 6.49
C VAL A 230 -17.24 -1.02 5.88
N ASN A 231 -17.38 0.30 6.07
CA ASN A 231 -18.47 1.07 5.48
C ASN A 231 -18.36 1.26 3.95
N GLN A 232 -17.17 1.05 3.35
CA GLN A 232 -16.99 1.15 1.89
C GLN A 232 -17.20 -0.20 1.18
N VAL A 233 -17.01 -1.31 1.88
CA VAL A 233 -17.05 -2.67 1.30
C VAL A 233 -18.36 -3.38 1.62
N GLY A 234 -19.08 -2.97 2.68
CA GLY A 234 -20.42 -3.46 3.04
C GLY A 234 -21.49 -2.68 2.34
#